data_ff27a12b3b3151eaedfa821e7086eeac
#
_entry.id   ff27a12b3b3151eaedfa821e7086eeac
#
_cell.length_a   1.000
_cell.length_b   1.000
_cell.length_c   1.000
_cell.angle_alpha   90.00
_cell.angle_beta   90.00
_cell.angle_gamma   90.00
#
_symmetry.space_group_name_H-M   'P 1'
#
loop_
_entity.id
_entity.type
_entity.pdbx_description
1 polymer ?
#
loop_
_entity_poly.entity_id
_entity_poly.type
_entity_poly.pdbx_seq_one_letter_code
_entity_poly.pdbx_strand_id
1 'polypeptide(L)'
;MDYAKESLRLHEQWGGKIEVNTRVPVSTKDDLSLAYTPGVAQPCLEIQRDPDKSYTLTRRHNLCAVITDGSAVLGLGDIGPEAGMPVMEGKCVLFKAFADVDAFPLCIRTKDVDEFVRTVYLLSGSFGGINLEDISAPRCFEIERKLKQLCDIPVFHDDQHGTAIITLAGLTNALRVVGKRLEDVKIVLSGAGAAAISISKLLLSAGARDVTLCDRVGAIYAGRPENMNWIKTEMAEVTNLRRQAGTLADVVRGADVFIGVSQPGQLTGDMVRTMHRDAIVFACANPTPEIFPDEARAAGAAVVSTGRSDYPNQINNVLAFPGIFRGAFDVRASDINEPMKLAAAHALSALITPEELCADYIIPKAFDPRVGPAVAAAVAQAARASGVARI
;
A
#
# COMPACT_ATOMS: atom_id res chain seq x y z
N MET A 1 7.25 21.74 -16.80
CA MET A 1 8.55 21.19 -16.35
C MET A 1 8.64 19.76 -16.85
N ASP A 2 9.75 19.35 -17.47
CA ASP A 2 10.00 17.94 -17.81
C ASP A 2 10.54 17.23 -16.55
N TYR A 3 9.62 16.60 -15.81
CA TYR A 3 9.95 15.94 -14.55
C TYR A 3 10.94 14.77 -14.72
N ALA A 4 10.93 14.06 -15.86
CA ALA A 4 11.82 12.92 -16.07
C ALA A 4 13.26 13.39 -16.21
N LYS A 5 13.51 14.39 -17.06
CA LYS A 5 14.84 14.96 -17.26
C LYS A 5 15.36 15.65 -15.99
N GLU A 6 14.52 16.42 -15.31
CA GLU A 6 14.91 17.13 -14.10
C GLU A 6 15.17 16.16 -12.93
N SER A 7 14.38 15.09 -12.80
CA SER A 7 14.61 14.04 -11.80
C SER A 7 15.97 13.37 -12.00
N LEU A 8 16.34 13.01 -13.24
CA LEU A 8 17.64 12.40 -13.51
C LEU A 8 18.79 13.34 -13.09
N ARG A 9 18.73 14.60 -13.50
CA ARG A 9 19.73 15.63 -13.12
C ARG A 9 19.86 15.78 -11.61
N LEU A 10 18.72 15.80 -10.89
CA LEU A 10 18.72 15.94 -9.44
C LEU A 10 19.26 14.69 -8.74
N HIS A 11 18.97 13.48 -9.22
CA HIS A 11 19.54 12.25 -8.66
C HIS A 11 21.07 12.20 -8.79
N GLU A 12 21.61 12.67 -9.93
CA GLU A 12 23.05 12.82 -10.11
C GLU A 12 23.64 13.84 -9.11
N GLN A 13 22.98 14.97 -8.93
CA GLN A 13 23.41 16.04 -8.02
C GLN A 13 23.35 15.59 -6.54
N TRP A 14 22.30 14.88 -6.15
CA TRP A 14 22.11 14.41 -4.77
C TRP A 14 23.06 13.27 -4.39
N GLY A 15 23.44 12.42 -5.35
CA GLY A 15 24.21 11.21 -5.09
C GLY A 15 23.44 10.19 -4.26
N GLY A 16 22.11 10.18 -4.37
CA GLY A 16 21.16 9.44 -3.54
C GLY A 16 20.25 10.36 -2.73
N LYS A 17 19.15 9.82 -2.18
CA LYS A 17 18.12 10.60 -1.48
C LYS A 17 18.15 10.45 0.03
N ILE A 18 18.96 9.52 0.56
CA ILE A 18 19.07 9.25 1.98
C ILE A 18 20.52 9.34 2.43
N GLU A 19 20.71 9.68 3.70
CA GLU A 19 22.00 9.61 4.38
C GLU A 19 21.83 9.00 5.76
N VAL A 20 22.89 8.45 6.33
CA VAL A 20 22.93 7.95 7.72
C VAL A 20 23.65 8.98 8.59
N ASN A 21 22.91 9.54 9.54
CA ASN A 21 23.40 10.57 10.47
C ASN A 21 23.52 10.03 11.88
N THR A 22 24.54 10.50 12.63
CA THR A 22 24.69 10.17 14.03
C THR A 22 23.69 10.96 14.91
N ARG A 23 23.16 10.33 15.96
CA ARG A 23 22.26 10.96 16.93
C ARG A 23 22.99 11.42 18.20
N VAL A 24 24.25 11.05 18.34
CA VAL A 24 25.07 11.33 19.50
C VAL A 24 26.36 12.04 19.07
N PRO A 25 26.89 12.95 19.90
CA PRO A 25 28.18 13.57 19.63
C PRO A 25 29.32 12.54 19.80
N VAL A 26 30.39 12.69 19.02
CA VAL A 26 31.66 11.98 19.22
C VAL A 26 32.76 13.01 19.02
N SER A 27 32.91 13.90 20.01
CA SER A 27 33.84 15.03 19.97
C SER A 27 34.90 14.98 21.03
N THR A 28 34.68 14.17 22.08
CA THR A 28 35.60 13.99 23.22
C THR A 28 35.94 12.52 23.43
N LYS A 29 36.97 12.27 24.26
CA LYS A 29 37.32 10.91 24.68
C LYS A 29 36.20 10.25 25.48
N ASP A 30 35.48 11.03 26.27
CA ASP A 30 34.36 10.52 27.05
C ASP A 30 33.16 10.19 26.16
N ASP A 31 32.83 11.01 25.16
CA ASP A 31 31.81 10.70 24.17
C ASP A 31 32.11 9.38 23.47
N LEU A 32 33.37 9.18 23.02
CA LEU A 32 33.78 7.94 22.36
C LEU A 32 33.64 6.74 23.30
N SER A 33 34.05 6.91 24.61
CA SER A 33 33.98 5.83 25.60
C SER A 33 32.52 5.45 25.93
N LEU A 34 31.60 6.40 25.90
CA LEU A 34 30.17 6.16 26.10
C LEU A 34 29.50 5.58 24.87
N ALA A 35 29.81 6.12 23.67
CA ALA A 35 29.16 5.68 22.41
C ALA A 35 29.69 4.33 21.91
N TYR A 36 30.93 3.98 22.24
CA TYR A 36 31.59 2.75 21.81
C TYR A 36 32.29 2.03 22.94
N THR A 37 33.61 1.84 22.92
CA THR A 37 34.35 1.07 23.89
C THR A 37 34.92 1.98 25.01
N PRO A 38 34.74 1.65 26.31
CA PRO A 38 34.18 0.41 26.87
C PRO A 38 32.68 0.42 27.18
N GLY A 39 32.02 1.61 27.15
CA GLY A 39 30.69 1.82 27.69
C GLY A 39 29.60 0.98 27.00
N VAL A 40 29.71 0.73 25.66
CA VAL A 40 28.73 -0.02 24.87
C VAL A 40 28.55 -1.48 25.30
N ALA A 41 29.50 -2.03 26.09
CA ALA A 41 29.36 -3.39 26.61
C ALA A 41 28.12 -3.54 27.53
N GLN A 42 27.78 -2.49 28.29
CA GLN A 42 26.64 -2.56 29.21
C GLN A 42 25.29 -2.65 28.51
N PRO A 43 24.93 -1.82 27.51
CA PRO A 43 23.73 -2.04 26.71
C PRO A 43 23.67 -3.42 26.03
N CYS A 44 24.80 -3.95 25.55
CA CYS A 44 24.86 -5.31 24.97
C CYS A 44 24.46 -6.38 25.99
N LEU A 45 24.98 -6.31 27.22
CA LEU A 45 24.63 -7.25 28.30
C LEU A 45 23.16 -7.13 28.71
N GLU A 46 22.62 -5.92 28.73
CA GLU A 46 21.21 -5.70 29.03
C GLU A 46 20.30 -6.34 27.96
N ILE A 47 20.62 -6.16 26.67
CA ILE A 47 19.88 -6.78 25.57
C ILE A 47 20.05 -8.32 25.55
N GLN A 48 21.23 -8.82 25.91
CA GLN A 48 21.45 -10.26 26.04
C GLN A 48 20.57 -10.91 27.10
N ARG A 49 20.36 -10.20 28.22
CA ARG A 49 19.48 -10.66 29.32
C ARG A 49 18.00 -10.55 28.97
N ASP A 50 17.65 -9.49 28.25
CA ASP A 50 16.28 -9.16 27.86
C ASP A 50 16.27 -8.59 26.43
N PRO A 51 16.02 -9.42 25.43
CA PRO A 51 16.01 -9.03 24.00
C PRO A 51 15.05 -7.87 23.68
N ASP A 52 14.00 -7.68 24.46
CA ASP A 52 13.04 -6.59 24.28
C ASP A 52 13.69 -5.22 24.51
N LYS A 53 14.74 -5.14 25.29
CA LYS A 53 15.53 -3.92 25.46
C LYS A 53 16.21 -3.43 24.18
N SER A 54 16.31 -4.26 23.14
CA SER A 54 16.76 -3.81 21.81
C SER A 54 15.89 -2.67 21.26
N TYR A 55 14.60 -2.66 21.59
CA TYR A 55 13.68 -1.59 21.18
C TYR A 55 13.86 -0.28 21.96
N THR A 56 14.46 -0.30 23.13
CA THR A 56 14.72 0.91 23.95
C THR A 56 16.17 1.38 23.89
N LEU A 57 17.10 0.47 23.70
CA LEU A 57 18.55 0.74 23.73
C LEU A 57 19.16 0.88 22.32
N THR A 58 18.39 0.60 21.26
CA THR A 58 18.84 0.78 19.87
C THR A 58 17.78 1.50 19.04
N ARG A 59 18.12 1.85 17.79
CA ARG A 59 17.18 2.46 16.85
C ARG A 59 16.16 1.48 16.28
N ARG A 60 16.21 0.21 16.63
CA ARG A 60 15.29 -0.85 16.15
C ARG A 60 13.83 -0.44 16.25
N HIS A 61 13.41 0.24 17.33
CA HIS A 61 12.02 0.67 17.55
C HIS A 61 11.45 1.59 16.46
N ASN A 62 12.30 2.30 15.72
CA ASN A 62 11.88 3.28 14.72
C ASN A 62 12.46 3.01 13.32
N LEU A 63 13.06 1.85 13.09
CA LEU A 63 13.74 1.53 11.84
C LEU A 63 12.92 0.52 11.02
N CYS A 64 12.52 0.91 9.80
CA CYS A 64 11.82 0.07 8.83
C CYS A 64 12.77 -0.39 7.73
N ALA A 65 12.74 -1.67 7.35
CA ALA A 65 13.37 -2.15 6.13
C ALA A 65 12.41 -1.97 4.95
N VAL A 66 12.84 -1.30 3.88
CA VAL A 66 12.12 -1.20 2.60
C VAL A 66 12.75 -2.17 1.62
N ILE A 67 12.05 -3.25 1.29
CA ILE A 67 12.65 -4.42 0.64
C ILE A 67 11.97 -4.71 -0.70
N THR A 68 12.79 -4.91 -1.75
CA THR A 68 12.35 -5.28 -3.10
C THR A 68 13.25 -6.33 -3.74
N ASP A 69 12.74 -7.04 -4.74
CA ASP A 69 13.53 -7.79 -5.72
C ASP A 69 13.53 -7.12 -7.11
N GLY A 70 12.88 -5.95 -7.24
CA GLY A 70 12.81 -5.18 -8.46
C GLY A 70 12.00 -5.80 -9.59
N SER A 71 11.09 -6.74 -9.28
CA SER A 71 10.35 -7.51 -10.29
C SER A 71 9.03 -6.87 -10.75
N ALA A 72 8.59 -5.77 -10.13
CA ALA A 72 7.36 -5.07 -10.51
C ALA A 72 7.45 -3.56 -10.24
N VAL A 73 8.53 -2.92 -10.68
CA VAL A 73 8.84 -1.53 -10.37
C VAL A 73 7.97 -0.59 -11.22
N LEU A 74 7.06 0.15 -10.57
CA LEU A 74 6.16 1.11 -11.23
C LEU A 74 5.49 0.51 -12.49
N GLY A 75 5.38 1.27 -13.57
CA GLY A 75 4.95 0.78 -14.88
C GLY A 75 6.07 0.16 -15.74
N LEU A 76 7.30 0.04 -15.20
CA LEU A 76 8.47 -0.48 -15.92
C LEU A 76 8.58 -2.00 -15.89
N GLY A 77 7.90 -2.65 -14.94
CA GLY A 77 7.93 -4.10 -14.77
C GLY A 77 9.20 -4.60 -14.10
N ASP A 78 9.74 -5.73 -14.58
CA ASP A 78 10.93 -6.38 -14.03
C ASP A 78 12.21 -5.71 -14.55
N ILE A 79 12.75 -4.78 -13.77
CA ILE A 79 14.01 -4.07 -14.09
C ILE A 79 15.18 -4.47 -13.20
N GLY A 80 14.94 -5.37 -12.26
CA GLY A 80 15.94 -5.88 -11.32
C GLY A 80 16.12 -4.99 -10.07
N PRO A 81 16.78 -5.56 -9.04
CA PRO A 81 16.87 -4.95 -7.72
C PRO A 81 17.67 -3.65 -7.71
N GLU A 82 18.80 -3.57 -8.43
CA GLU A 82 19.63 -2.36 -8.45
C GLU A 82 18.92 -1.19 -9.10
N ALA A 83 18.19 -1.43 -10.20
CA ALA A 83 17.41 -0.39 -10.88
C ALA A 83 16.19 0.05 -10.08
N GLY A 84 15.72 -0.77 -9.13
CA GLY A 84 14.67 -0.43 -8.17
C GLY A 84 15.13 0.49 -7.03
N MET A 85 16.43 0.60 -6.77
CA MET A 85 16.96 1.38 -5.64
C MET A 85 16.46 2.83 -5.58
N PRO A 86 16.37 3.60 -6.66
CA PRO A 86 15.85 4.96 -6.59
C PRO A 86 14.40 5.05 -6.07
N VAL A 87 13.57 4.06 -6.35
CA VAL A 87 12.20 3.98 -5.83
C VAL A 87 12.22 3.66 -4.34
N MET A 88 13.06 2.71 -3.92
CA MET A 88 13.20 2.31 -2.51
C MET A 88 13.73 3.47 -1.64
N GLU A 89 14.71 4.22 -2.11
CA GLU A 89 15.14 5.46 -1.44
C GLU A 89 14.02 6.49 -1.37
N GLY A 90 13.24 6.64 -2.44
CA GLY A 90 12.06 7.51 -2.44
C GLY A 90 11.06 7.11 -1.38
N LYS A 91 10.79 5.81 -1.23
CA LYS A 91 9.93 5.28 -0.17
C LYS A 91 10.48 5.62 1.23
N CYS A 92 11.80 5.47 1.44
CA CYS A 92 12.45 5.85 2.70
C CYS A 92 12.28 7.35 3.03
N VAL A 93 12.41 8.22 2.02
CA VAL A 93 12.15 9.68 2.18
C VAL A 93 10.73 9.93 2.64
N LEU A 94 9.74 9.26 2.05
CA LEU A 94 8.32 9.42 2.42
C LEU A 94 8.04 8.93 3.85
N PHE A 95 8.62 7.80 4.26
CA PHE A 95 8.55 7.32 5.65
C PHE A 95 9.03 8.37 6.64
N LYS A 96 10.19 8.99 6.35
CA LYS A 96 10.77 10.01 7.22
C LYS A 96 9.94 11.29 7.22
N ALA A 97 9.56 11.78 6.04
CA ALA A 97 8.89 13.07 5.89
C ALA A 97 7.46 13.09 6.48
N PHE A 98 6.71 11.99 6.36
CA PHE A 98 5.29 11.95 6.73
C PHE A 98 5.01 11.28 8.08
N ALA A 99 5.97 10.54 8.65
CA ALA A 99 5.73 9.82 9.90
C ALA A 99 6.93 9.75 10.86
N ASP A 100 8.03 10.44 10.54
CA ASP A 100 9.31 10.37 11.30
C ASP A 100 9.76 8.91 11.55
N VAL A 101 9.51 8.02 10.60
CA VAL A 101 10.03 6.65 10.60
C VAL A 101 11.34 6.63 9.84
N ASP A 102 12.41 6.16 10.45
CA ASP A 102 13.67 5.91 9.78
C ASP A 102 13.51 4.65 8.91
N ALA A 103 13.94 4.71 7.67
CA ALA A 103 13.80 3.59 6.77
C ALA A 103 15.09 3.36 5.98
N PHE A 104 15.39 2.09 5.69
CA PHE A 104 16.59 1.70 4.97
C PHE A 104 16.24 0.78 3.80
N PRO A 105 16.72 1.07 2.55
CA PRO A 105 16.40 0.31 1.37
C PRO A 105 17.28 -0.95 1.27
N LEU A 106 16.65 -2.07 0.94
CA LEU A 106 17.33 -3.35 0.71
C LEU A 106 16.82 -3.97 -0.61
N CYS A 107 17.72 -4.09 -1.59
CA CYS A 107 17.40 -4.65 -2.90
C CYS A 107 18.03 -6.04 -3.02
N ILE A 108 17.22 -7.10 -3.08
CA ILE A 108 17.65 -8.49 -2.97
C ILE A 108 17.75 -9.12 -4.37
N ARG A 109 18.92 -9.69 -4.70
CA ARG A 109 19.23 -10.30 -6.00
C ARG A 109 18.73 -11.74 -6.12
N THR A 110 17.45 -11.97 -5.82
CA THR A 110 16.85 -13.28 -6.05
C THR A 110 15.38 -13.16 -6.38
N LYS A 111 14.87 -14.10 -7.18
CA LYS A 111 13.43 -14.28 -7.46
C LYS A 111 12.91 -15.60 -6.87
N ASP A 112 13.76 -16.37 -6.24
CA ASP A 112 13.37 -17.53 -5.46
C ASP A 112 12.69 -17.07 -4.17
N VAL A 113 11.48 -17.58 -3.93
CA VAL A 113 10.66 -17.17 -2.80
C VAL A 113 11.29 -17.57 -1.47
N ASP A 114 11.85 -18.79 -1.39
CA ASP A 114 12.37 -19.31 -0.13
C ASP A 114 13.71 -18.65 0.23
N GLU A 115 14.55 -18.38 -0.76
CA GLU A 115 15.78 -17.63 -0.59
C GLU A 115 15.50 -16.16 -0.17
N PHE A 116 14.53 -15.51 -0.81
CA PHE A 116 14.11 -14.17 -0.44
C PHE A 116 13.60 -14.12 1.01
N VAL A 117 12.66 -14.99 1.35
CA VAL A 117 12.05 -15.10 2.69
C VAL A 117 13.14 -15.39 3.74
N ARG A 118 14.05 -16.33 3.46
CA ARG A 118 15.16 -16.65 4.35
C ARG A 118 16.06 -15.45 4.60
N THR A 119 16.43 -14.72 3.54
CA THR A 119 17.27 -13.53 3.63
C THR A 119 16.63 -12.46 4.49
N VAL A 120 15.35 -12.13 4.23
CA VAL A 120 14.61 -11.12 4.97
C VAL A 120 14.44 -11.50 6.45
N TYR A 121 14.09 -12.77 6.72
CA TYR A 121 13.98 -13.28 8.08
C TYR A 121 15.29 -13.13 8.87
N LEU A 122 16.41 -13.46 8.29
CA LEU A 122 17.72 -13.35 8.95
C LEU A 122 18.11 -11.90 9.27
N LEU A 123 17.61 -10.92 8.51
CA LEU A 123 17.85 -9.50 8.73
C LEU A 123 16.84 -8.86 9.71
N SER A 124 15.68 -9.49 9.92
CA SER A 124 14.53 -8.91 10.62
C SER A 124 14.84 -8.44 12.05
N GLY A 125 15.79 -9.08 12.72
CA GLY A 125 16.23 -8.70 14.08
C GLY A 125 16.82 -7.29 14.20
N SER A 126 17.20 -6.66 13.10
CA SER A 126 17.74 -5.29 13.08
C SER A 126 16.66 -4.21 12.94
N PHE A 127 15.40 -4.58 12.65
CA PHE A 127 14.34 -3.67 12.28
C PHE A 127 13.14 -3.78 13.23
N GLY A 128 12.34 -2.72 13.28
CA GLY A 128 11.04 -2.70 13.96
C GLY A 128 9.89 -3.11 13.06
N GLY A 129 10.08 -3.10 11.74
CA GLY A 129 9.10 -3.53 10.75
C GLY A 129 9.68 -3.65 9.35
N ILE A 130 8.94 -4.28 8.46
CA ILE A 130 9.32 -4.57 7.08
C ILE A 130 8.24 -4.06 6.13
N ASN A 131 8.62 -3.18 5.21
CA ASN A 131 7.83 -2.79 4.05
C ASN A 131 8.34 -3.53 2.81
N LEU A 132 7.52 -4.40 2.24
CA LEU A 132 7.76 -5.03 0.94
C LEU A 132 7.24 -4.10 -0.16
N GLU A 133 8.02 -3.95 -1.24
CA GLU A 133 7.72 -3.01 -2.32
C GLU A 133 8.09 -3.60 -3.68
N ASP A 134 7.30 -3.33 -4.70
CA ASP A 134 7.61 -3.63 -6.12
C ASP A 134 7.96 -5.11 -6.38
N ILE A 135 7.28 -6.04 -5.69
CA ILE A 135 7.43 -7.49 -5.88
C ILE A 135 6.26 -8.03 -6.70
N SER A 136 6.55 -8.74 -7.77
CA SER A 136 5.53 -9.20 -8.72
C SER A 136 4.60 -10.28 -8.15
N ALA A 137 3.31 -10.17 -8.49
CA ALA A 137 2.33 -11.23 -8.23
C ALA A 137 2.59 -12.44 -9.17
N PRO A 138 2.32 -13.69 -8.72
CA PRO A 138 1.72 -14.05 -7.43
C PRO A 138 2.72 -14.22 -6.26
N ARG A 139 4.04 -14.09 -6.52
CA ARG A 139 5.10 -14.32 -5.51
C ARG A 139 4.98 -13.40 -4.30
N CYS A 140 4.60 -12.15 -4.51
CA CYS A 140 4.44 -11.18 -3.41
C CYS A 140 3.49 -11.67 -2.32
N PHE A 141 2.42 -12.37 -2.66
CA PHE A 141 1.48 -12.94 -1.68
C PHE A 141 2.10 -14.07 -0.86
N GLU A 142 2.88 -14.93 -1.51
CA GLU A 142 3.54 -16.04 -0.84
C GLU A 142 4.66 -15.55 0.09
N ILE A 143 5.47 -14.60 -0.39
CA ILE A 143 6.55 -13.97 0.38
C ILE A 143 5.97 -13.32 1.64
N GLU A 144 4.93 -12.50 1.50
CA GLU A 144 4.32 -11.82 2.64
C GLU A 144 3.75 -12.83 3.65
N ARG A 145 2.99 -13.84 3.20
CA ARG A 145 2.43 -14.89 4.07
C ARG A 145 3.51 -15.62 4.86
N LYS A 146 4.60 -16.03 4.21
CA LYS A 146 5.72 -16.73 4.87
C LYS A 146 6.44 -15.83 5.88
N LEU A 147 6.71 -14.57 5.52
CA LEU A 147 7.37 -13.62 6.42
C LEU A 147 6.52 -13.28 7.64
N LYS A 148 5.20 -13.09 7.47
CA LYS A 148 4.29 -12.87 8.61
C LYS A 148 4.23 -14.05 9.59
N GLN A 149 4.50 -15.27 9.12
CA GLN A 149 4.58 -16.46 9.98
C GLN A 149 5.92 -16.60 10.71
N LEU A 150 7.00 -16.09 10.12
CA LEU A 150 8.36 -16.25 10.63
C LEU A 150 8.84 -15.07 11.49
N CYS A 151 8.44 -13.85 11.12
CA CYS A 151 8.88 -12.62 11.79
C CYS A 151 7.96 -12.28 12.97
N ASP A 152 8.56 -11.74 14.03
CA ASP A 152 7.85 -11.23 15.21
C ASP A 152 7.61 -9.70 15.15
N ILE A 153 7.91 -9.10 14.01
CA ILE A 153 7.71 -7.69 13.67
C ILE A 153 6.73 -7.55 12.50
N PRO A 154 6.01 -6.43 12.36
CA PRO A 154 5.06 -6.24 11.28
C PRO A 154 5.71 -6.32 9.90
N VAL A 155 5.06 -7.08 9.00
CA VAL A 155 5.39 -7.19 7.58
C VAL A 155 4.19 -6.67 6.79
N PHE A 156 4.44 -5.74 5.87
CA PHE A 156 3.41 -5.07 5.10
C PHE A 156 3.88 -4.88 3.65
N HIS A 157 3.06 -5.23 2.69
CA HIS A 157 3.34 -5.00 1.27
C HIS A 157 2.52 -3.82 0.77
N ASP A 158 3.17 -2.69 0.49
CA ASP A 158 2.46 -1.44 0.21
C ASP A 158 1.64 -1.47 -1.08
N ASP A 159 2.15 -2.06 -2.17
CA ASP A 159 1.38 -2.19 -3.42
C ASP A 159 0.10 -3.01 -3.26
N GLN A 160 0.06 -3.90 -2.29
CA GLN A 160 -1.13 -4.65 -1.95
C GLN A 160 -2.03 -3.81 -1.04
N HIS A 161 -1.54 -3.51 0.16
CA HIS A 161 -2.38 -3.03 1.26
C HIS A 161 -2.51 -1.51 1.30
N GLY A 162 -1.45 -0.76 0.96
CA GLY A 162 -1.53 0.70 0.86
C GLY A 162 -2.56 1.12 -0.17
N THR A 163 -2.47 0.55 -1.36
CA THR A 163 -3.44 0.80 -2.45
C THR A 163 -4.87 0.39 -2.05
N ALA A 164 -5.04 -0.75 -1.38
CA ALA A 164 -6.36 -1.20 -0.92
C ALA A 164 -6.98 -0.25 0.12
N ILE A 165 -6.20 0.21 1.08
CA ILE A 165 -6.63 1.13 2.14
C ILE A 165 -7.09 2.46 1.55
N ILE A 166 -6.29 3.05 0.65
CA ILE A 166 -6.62 4.33 0.01
C ILE A 166 -7.86 4.18 -0.89
N THR A 167 -7.97 3.09 -1.61
CA THR A 167 -9.14 2.82 -2.46
C THR A 167 -10.40 2.69 -1.61
N LEU A 168 -10.37 1.96 -0.50
CA LEU A 168 -11.52 1.84 0.41
C LEU A 168 -11.87 3.19 1.04
N ALA A 169 -10.88 3.98 1.46
CA ALA A 169 -11.11 5.31 2.03
C ALA A 169 -11.81 6.24 1.03
N GLY A 170 -11.29 6.33 -0.19
CA GLY A 170 -11.89 7.13 -1.27
C GLY A 170 -13.28 6.61 -1.66
N LEU A 171 -13.44 5.29 -1.79
CA LEU A 171 -14.74 4.69 -2.14
C LEU A 171 -15.80 4.94 -1.06
N THR A 172 -15.45 4.87 0.22
CA THR A 172 -16.36 5.18 1.33
C THR A 172 -16.97 6.58 1.17
N ASN A 173 -16.16 7.58 0.85
CA ASN A 173 -16.62 8.93 0.63
C ASN A 173 -17.32 9.12 -0.72
N ALA A 174 -16.84 8.47 -1.78
CA ALA A 174 -17.53 8.49 -3.09
C ALA A 174 -18.95 7.94 -3.00
N LEU A 175 -19.15 6.85 -2.26
CA LEU A 175 -20.46 6.26 -2.00
C LEU A 175 -21.37 7.23 -1.23
N ARG A 176 -20.82 7.97 -0.25
CA ARG A 176 -21.59 9.02 0.47
C ARG A 176 -22.02 10.14 -0.48
N VAL A 177 -21.16 10.58 -1.41
CA VAL A 177 -21.49 11.60 -2.41
C VAL A 177 -22.67 11.18 -3.26
N VAL A 178 -22.72 9.92 -3.69
CA VAL A 178 -23.79 9.41 -4.58
C VAL A 178 -24.98 8.78 -3.82
N GLY A 179 -24.93 8.75 -2.48
CA GLY A 179 -26.02 8.21 -1.65
C GLY A 179 -26.21 6.71 -1.76
N LYS A 180 -25.14 5.94 -2.05
CA LYS A 180 -25.16 4.48 -2.14
C LYS A 180 -24.45 3.83 -0.95
N ARG A 181 -24.76 2.56 -0.67
CA ARG A 181 -24.14 1.79 0.42
C ARG A 181 -23.24 0.71 -0.16
N LEU A 182 -22.12 0.43 0.52
CA LEU A 182 -21.10 -0.52 0.05
C LEU A 182 -21.65 -1.94 -0.19
N GLU A 183 -22.55 -2.38 0.68
CA GLU A 183 -23.19 -3.70 0.60
C GLU A 183 -24.18 -3.87 -0.55
N ASP A 184 -24.64 -2.79 -1.16
CA ASP A 184 -25.69 -2.79 -2.18
C ASP A 184 -25.15 -2.55 -3.60
N VAL A 185 -23.87 -2.16 -3.72
CA VAL A 185 -23.27 -1.80 -5.02
C VAL A 185 -22.59 -2.98 -5.69
N LYS A 186 -22.68 -3.03 -7.03
CA LYS A 186 -21.88 -3.92 -7.88
C LYS A 186 -20.56 -3.25 -8.20
N ILE A 187 -19.45 -3.90 -7.81
CA ILE A 187 -18.08 -3.42 -7.98
C ILE A 187 -17.36 -4.29 -9.01
N VAL A 188 -16.78 -3.68 -10.03
CA VAL A 188 -15.96 -4.35 -11.04
C VAL A 188 -14.53 -3.82 -10.98
N LEU A 189 -13.57 -4.74 -10.81
CA LEU A 189 -12.14 -4.41 -10.83
C LEU A 189 -11.52 -4.85 -12.17
N SER A 190 -10.82 -3.94 -12.82
CA SER A 190 -9.94 -4.26 -13.95
C SER A 190 -8.51 -4.45 -13.46
N GLY A 191 -8.04 -5.68 -13.49
CA GLY A 191 -6.78 -6.16 -12.95
C GLY A 191 -6.95 -7.39 -12.07
N ALA A 192 -5.89 -8.21 -11.97
CA ALA A 192 -5.83 -9.38 -11.09
C ALA A 192 -4.40 -9.57 -10.53
N GLY A 193 -3.70 -8.46 -10.38
CA GLY A 193 -2.37 -8.36 -9.74
C GLY A 193 -2.47 -8.05 -8.24
N ALA A 194 -1.34 -7.67 -7.65
CA ALA A 194 -1.20 -7.40 -6.22
C ALA A 194 -2.28 -6.44 -5.68
N ALA A 195 -2.43 -5.28 -6.31
CA ALA A 195 -3.40 -4.27 -5.90
C ALA A 195 -4.85 -4.76 -6.01
N ALA A 196 -5.26 -5.29 -7.17
CA ALA A 196 -6.65 -5.73 -7.39
C ALA A 196 -7.10 -6.82 -6.41
N ILE A 197 -6.25 -7.81 -6.16
CA ILE A 197 -6.52 -8.88 -5.19
C ILE A 197 -6.71 -8.29 -3.79
N SER A 198 -5.82 -7.41 -3.36
CA SER A 198 -5.86 -6.83 -2.00
C SER A 198 -7.00 -5.83 -1.83
N ILE A 199 -7.31 -5.04 -2.85
CA ILE A 199 -8.51 -4.18 -2.86
C ILE A 199 -9.76 -5.03 -2.68
N SER A 200 -9.89 -6.11 -3.47
CA SER A 200 -11.06 -7.01 -3.37
C SER A 200 -11.21 -7.63 -1.99
N LYS A 201 -10.11 -8.12 -1.40
CA LYS A 201 -10.12 -8.68 -0.04
C LYS A 201 -10.56 -7.63 0.99
N LEU A 202 -10.01 -6.44 0.94
CA LEU A 202 -10.35 -5.37 1.90
C LEU A 202 -11.78 -4.88 1.71
N LEU A 203 -12.28 -4.76 0.48
CA LEU A 203 -13.69 -4.41 0.20
C LEU A 203 -14.66 -5.46 0.75
N LEU A 204 -14.35 -6.75 0.57
CA LEU A 204 -15.16 -7.84 1.14
C LEU A 204 -15.15 -7.79 2.68
N SER A 205 -13.99 -7.57 3.29
CA SER A 205 -13.88 -7.40 4.75
C SER A 205 -14.64 -6.16 5.26
N ALA A 206 -14.75 -5.12 4.45
CA ALA A 206 -15.53 -3.92 4.76
C ALA A 206 -17.05 -4.09 4.53
N GLY A 207 -17.49 -5.24 3.97
CA GLY A 207 -18.91 -5.57 3.79
C GLY A 207 -19.43 -5.50 2.34
N ALA A 208 -18.56 -5.29 1.33
CA ALA A 208 -18.97 -5.42 -0.06
C ALA A 208 -19.42 -6.85 -0.37
N ARG A 209 -20.50 -7.00 -1.16
CA ARG A 209 -21.11 -8.31 -1.46
C ARG A 209 -21.02 -8.72 -2.91
N ASP A 210 -20.96 -7.78 -3.83
CA ASP A 210 -20.93 -8.04 -5.29
C ASP A 210 -19.65 -7.44 -5.89
N VAL A 211 -18.57 -8.22 -5.85
CA VAL A 211 -17.24 -7.85 -6.36
C VAL A 211 -16.86 -8.81 -7.48
N THR A 212 -16.50 -8.29 -8.66
CA THR A 212 -16.03 -9.07 -9.79
C THR A 212 -14.66 -8.57 -10.25
N LEU A 213 -13.67 -9.45 -10.28
CA LEU A 213 -12.35 -9.20 -10.84
C LEU A 213 -12.31 -9.57 -12.32
N CYS A 214 -11.66 -8.73 -13.12
CA CYS A 214 -11.39 -9.00 -14.54
C CYS A 214 -9.88 -8.95 -14.79
N ASP A 215 -9.38 -9.92 -15.54
CA ASP A 215 -8.06 -9.87 -16.14
C ASP A 215 -8.16 -9.71 -17.68
N ARG A 216 -7.04 -9.85 -18.40
CA ARG A 216 -6.98 -9.70 -19.84
C ARG A 216 -7.91 -10.65 -20.64
N VAL A 217 -8.35 -11.73 -20.02
CA VAL A 217 -9.28 -12.71 -20.63
C VAL A 217 -10.74 -12.35 -20.33
N GLY A 218 -10.98 -11.59 -19.25
CA GLY A 218 -12.30 -11.19 -18.79
C GLY A 218 -12.54 -11.53 -17.32
N ALA A 219 -13.80 -11.75 -16.97
CA ALA A 219 -14.21 -12.02 -15.61
C ALA A 219 -13.55 -13.27 -15.01
N ILE A 220 -13.13 -13.16 -13.76
CA ILE A 220 -12.65 -14.29 -12.95
C ILE A 220 -13.85 -14.88 -12.21
N TYR A 221 -14.02 -16.20 -12.31
CA TYR A 221 -15.10 -16.95 -11.64
C TYR A 221 -14.65 -18.38 -11.31
N ALA A 222 -15.30 -19.01 -10.36
CA ALA A 222 -15.00 -20.38 -9.94
C ALA A 222 -15.19 -21.39 -11.09
N GLY A 223 -14.13 -22.11 -11.44
CA GLY A 223 -14.10 -23.07 -12.55
C GLY A 223 -13.70 -22.47 -13.91
N ARG A 224 -13.27 -21.22 -14.00
CA ARG A 224 -12.73 -20.65 -15.23
C ARG A 224 -11.48 -21.43 -15.68
N PRO A 225 -11.41 -21.92 -16.93
CA PRO A 225 -10.33 -22.81 -17.36
C PRO A 225 -9.05 -22.06 -17.76
N GLU A 226 -9.13 -20.78 -18.15
CA GLU A 226 -8.03 -20.05 -18.76
C GLU A 226 -7.42 -19.00 -17.84
N ASN A 227 -6.09 -18.80 -17.95
CA ASN A 227 -5.34 -17.74 -17.28
C ASN A 227 -5.55 -17.67 -15.75
N MET A 228 -5.67 -18.85 -15.10
CA MET A 228 -5.79 -18.98 -13.65
C MET A 228 -4.43 -19.26 -13.01
N ASN A 229 -4.30 -18.86 -11.79
CA ASN A 229 -3.24 -19.24 -10.86
C ASN A 229 -3.85 -19.42 -9.47
N TRP A 230 -3.06 -19.86 -8.50
CA TRP A 230 -3.56 -20.20 -7.17
C TRP A 230 -4.31 -19.04 -6.47
N ILE A 231 -3.82 -17.79 -6.59
CA ILE A 231 -4.48 -16.63 -5.94
C ILE A 231 -5.77 -16.23 -6.65
N LYS A 232 -5.81 -16.32 -7.99
CA LYS A 232 -7.04 -16.08 -8.75
C LYS A 232 -8.09 -17.15 -8.45
N THR A 233 -7.66 -18.40 -8.25
CA THR A 233 -8.56 -19.50 -7.84
C THR A 233 -9.11 -19.22 -6.43
N GLU A 234 -8.27 -18.83 -5.48
CA GLU A 234 -8.70 -18.41 -4.13
C GLU A 234 -9.75 -17.28 -4.21
N MET A 235 -9.48 -16.25 -5.02
CA MET A 235 -10.41 -15.13 -5.17
C MET A 235 -11.71 -15.48 -5.88
N ALA A 236 -11.68 -16.41 -6.83
CA ALA A 236 -12.88 -16.86 -7.54
C ALA A 236 -13.91 -17.55 -6.63
N GLU A 237 -13.49 -18.08 -5.49
CA GLU A 237 -14.39 -18.70 -4.51
C GLU A 237 -15.14 -17.66 -3.65
N VAL A 238 -14.63 -16.43 -3.55
CA VAL A 238 -15.20 -15.38 -2.68
C VAL A 238 -15.68 -14.14 -3.46
N THR A 239 -15.40 -14.06 -4.76
CA THR A 239 -15.86 -12.99 -5.66
C THR A 239 -16.68 -13.57 -6.81
N ASN A 240 -17.43 -12.70 -7.50
CA ASN A 240 -18.24 -13.11 -8.65
C ASN A 240 -19.08 -14.39 -8.37
N LEU A 241 -19.76 -14.42 -7.25
CA LEU A 241 -20.52 -15.60 -6.79
C LEU A 241 -21.64 -16.03 -7.77
N ARG A 242 -22.05 -15.11 -8.65
CA ARG A 242 -23.01 -15.41 -9.75
C ARG A 242 -22.35 -16.06 -10.96
N ARG A 243 -21.01 -16.24 -10.93
CA ARG A 243 -20.20 -16.80 -12.03
C ARG A 243 -20.46 -16.11 -13.36
N GLN A 244 -20.61 -14.79 -13.33
CA GLN A 244 -20.75 -14.00 -14.55
C GLN A 244 -19.46 -14.16 -15.39
N ALA A 245 -19.61 -14.67 -16.61
CA ALA A 245 -18.55 -14.77 -17.60
C ALA A 245 -18.62 -13.58 -18.57
N GLY A 246 -17.56 -13.38 -19.36
CA GLY A 246 -17.52 -12.36 -20.41
C GLY A 246 -16.33 -11.42 -20.26
N THR A 247 -16.23 -10.50 -21.20
CA THR A 247 -15.19 -9.44 -21.22
C THR A 247 -15.44 -8.39 -20.16
N LEU A 248 -14.49 -7.46 -19.96
CA LEU A 248 -14.69 -6.31 -19.10
C LEU A 248 -15.95 -5.51 -19.48
N ALA A 249 -16.19 -5.32 -20.79
CA ALA A 249 -17.37 -4.61 -21.30
C ALA A 249 -18.70 -5.29 -20.94
N ASP A 250 -18.69 -6.63 -20.86
CA ASP A 250 -19.89 -7.38 -20.47
C ASP A 250 -20.19 -7.24 -18.99
N VAL A 251 -19.16 -7.29 -18.13
CA VAL A 251 -19.36 -7.29 -16.67
C VAL A 251 -19.50 -5.90 -16.08
N VAL A 252 -18.94 -4.86 -16.70
CA VAL A 252 -19.09 -3.47 -16.23
C VAL A 252 -20.50 -2.93 -16.45
N ARG A 253 -21.25 -3.56 -17.34
CA ARG A 253 -22.66 -3.20 -17.58
C ARG A 253 -23.48 -3.31 -16.29
N GLY A 254 -24.13 -2.21 -15.91
CA GLY A 254 -24.91 -2.11 -14.67
C GLY A 254 -24.04 -2.16 -13.39
N ALA A 255 -22.73 -1.96 -13.48
CA ALA A 255 -21.90 -1.78 -12.30
C ALA A 255 -22.08 -0.36 -11.73
N ASP A 256 -22.04 -0.25 -10.41
CA ASP A 256 -22.05 1.04 -9.70
C ASP A 256 -20.65 1.62 -9.59
N VAL A 257 -19.65 0.74 -9.45
CA VAL A 257 -18.26 1.10 -9.20
C VAL A 257 -17.35 0.36 -10.17
N PHE A 258 -16.45 1.09 -10.81
CA PHE A 258 -15.30 0.55 -11.54
C PHE A 258 -14.01 0.95 -10.82
N ILE A 259 -13.12 -0.01 -10.63
CA ILE A 259 -11.78 0.22 -10.09
C ILE A 259 -10.76 -0.38 -11.04
N GLY A 260 -9.97 0.47 -11.70
CA GLY A 260 -8.90 0.09 -12.60
C GLY A 260 -7.54 0.15 -11.89
N VAL A 261 -6.81 -0.96 -11.92
CA VAL A 261 -5.43 -1.09 -11.44
C VAL A 261 -4.65 -2.02 -12.39
N SER A 262 -4.80 -1.76 -13.69
CA SER A 262 -4.29 -2.64 -14.75
C SER A 262 -3.48 -1.89 -15.80
N GLN A 263 -4.07 -1.57 -16.93
CA GLN A 263 -3.41 -0.96 -18.08
C GLN A 263 -4.18 0.23 -18.62
N PRO A 264 -3.49 1.17 -19.28
CA PRO A 264 -4.14 2.31 -19.94
C PRO A 264 -5.26 1.92 -20.89
N GLY A 265 -6.31 2.74 -20.93
CA GLY A 265 -7.35 2.65 -21.96
C GLY A 265 -8.27 1.43 -21.88
N GLN A 266 -8.29 0.71 -20.74
CA GLN A 266 -9.14 -0.48 -20.57
C GLN A 266 -10.62 -0.14 -20.39
N LEU A 267 -10.95 1.06 -19.90
CA LEU A 267 -12.33 1.54 -19.79
C LEU A 267 -12.59 2.61 -20.84
N THR A 268 -13.69 2.45 -21.58
CA THR A 268 -14.11 3.44 -22.60
C THR A 268 -15.33 4.23 -22.12
N GLY A 269 -15.57 5.42 -22.70
CA GLY A 269 -16.77 6.19 -22.44
C GLY A 269 -18.07 5.42 -22.72
N ASP A 270 -18.08 4.54 -23.76
CA ASP A 270 -19.23 3.68 -24.03
C ASP A 270 -19.48 2.65 -22.93
N MET A 271 -18.43 2.07 -22.35
CA MET A 271 -18.55 1.20 -21.18
C MET A 271 -19.13 1.96 -19.99
N VAL A 272 -18.62 3.17 -19.69
CA VAL A 272 -19.13 4.01 -18.62
C VAL A 272 -20.63 4.31 -18.78
N ARG A 273 -21.10 4.61 -20.00
CA ARG A 273 -22.54 4.82 -20.27
C ARG A 273 -23.41 3.60 -20.00
N THR A 274 -22.84 2.39 -19.96
CA THR A 274 -23.57 1.17 -19.61
C THR A 274 -23.60 0.87 -18.12
N MET A 275 -22.83 1.60 -17.32
CA MET A 275 -22.83 1.48 -15.87
C MET A 275 -24.15 1.98 -15.27
N HIS A 276 -24.33 1.72 -13.99
CA HIS A 276 -25.50 2.22 -13.25
C HIS A 276 -25.45 3.75 -13.15
N ARG A 277 -26.61 4.36 -12.97
CA ARG A 277 -26.69 5.80 -12.68
C ARG A 277 -25.79 6.17 -11.49
N ASP A 278 -25.21 7.36 -11.53
CA ASP A 278 -24.30 7.89 -10.52
C ASP A 278 -23.09 6.95 -10.31
N ALA A 279 -22.49 6.50 -11.43
CA ALA A 279 -21.33 5.60 -11.42
C ALA A 279 -20.10 6.26 -10.80
N ILE A 280 -19.31 5.44 -10.07
CA ILE A 280 -18.03 5.81 -9.50
C ILE A 280 -16.92 5.13 -10.33
N VAL A 281 -15.94 5.91 -10.78
CA VAL A 281 -14.84 5.42 -11.62
C VAL A 281 -13.50 5.77 -10.96
N PHE A 282 -12.76 4.76 -10.51
CA PHE A 282 -11.38 4.86 -10.03
C PHE A 282 -10.45 4.28 -11.09
N ALA A 283 -9.76 5.12 -11.86
CA ALA A 283 -8.85 4.74 -12.93
C ALA A 283 -7.40 4.97 -12.48
N CYS A 284 -6.82 3.99 -11.77
CA CYS A 284 -5.60 4.16 -10.99
C CYS A 284 -4.32 3.70 -11.72
N ALA A 285 -4.40 3.23 -12.97
CA ALA A 285 -3.20 2.87 -13.74
C ALA A 285 -2.27 4.09 -13.93
N ASN A 286 -0.97 3.86 -13.80
CA ASN A 286 0.07 4.89 -13.93
C ASN A 286 1.09 4.50 -15.03
N PRO A 287 1.61 5.47 -15.79
CA PRO A 287 1.34 6.92 -15.75
C PRO A 287 0.04 7.35 -16.47
N THR A 288 -0.57 6.48 -17.25
CA THR A 288 -1.78 6.74 -18.02
C THR A 288 -2.93 5.92 -17.43
N PRO A 289 -4.07 6.55 -17.09
CA PRO A 289 -5.20 5.86 -16.48
C PRO A 289 -5.96 4.96 -17.48
N GLU A 290 -6.83 4.08 -16.96
CA GLU A 290 -7.73 3.25 -17.77
C GLU A 290 -8.71 4.07 -18.61
N ILE A 291 -9.10 5.25 -18.11
CA ILE A 291 -9.87 6.29 -18.79
C ILE A 291 -9.49 7.64 -18.19
N PHE A 292 -9.42 8.70 -18.98
CA PHE A 292 -9.20 10.03 -18.45
C PHE A 292 -10.44 10.58 -17.74
N PRO A 293 -10.26 11.37 -16.65
CA PRO A 293 -11.39 11.90 -15.88
C PRO A 293 -12.42 12.68 -16.68
N ASP A 294 -11.98 13.50 -17.61
CA ASP A 294 -12.87 14.30 -18.45
C ASP A 294 -13.75 13.43 -19.36
N GLU A 295 -13.17 12.35 -19.91
CA GLU A 295 -13.91 11.37 -20.72
C GLU A 295 -14.91 10.59 -19.85
N ALA A 296 -14.50 10.13 -18.67
CA ALA A 296 -15.37 9.40 -17.76
C ALA A 296 -16.55 10.26 -17.30
N ARG A 297 -16.32 11.52 -16.98
CA ARG A 297 -17.39 12.49 -16.61
C ARG A 297 -18.33 12.79 -17.77
N ALA A 298 -17.79 13.02 -18.97
CA ALA A 298 -18.59 13.21 -20.18
C ALA A 298 -19.45 11.99 -20.52
N ALA A 299 -19.02 10.79 -20.10
CA ALA A 299 -19.78 9.57 -20.24
C ALA A 299 -20.80 9.31 -19.11
N GLY A 300 -20.86 10.16 -18.05
CA GLY A 300 -21.86 10.10 -16.98
C GLY A 300 -21.35 9.58 -15.64
N ALA A 301 -20.03 9.44 -15.44
CA ALA A 301 -19.49 9.14 -14.12
C ALA A 301 -19.71 10.32 -13.15
N ALA A 302 -20.27 10.05 -11.97
CA ALA A 302 -20.56 11.06 -10.96
C ALA A 302 -19.32 11.41 -10.13
N VAL A 303 -18.48 10.42 -9.82
CA VAL A 303 -17.23 10.60 -9.07
C VAL A 303 -16.11 9.92 -9.84
N VAL A 304 -15.01 10.64 -10.07
CA VAL A 304 -13.83 10.09 -10.75
C VAL A 304 -12.58 10.32 -9.90
N SER A 305 -11.72 9.30 -9.85
CA SER A 305 -10.45 9.30 -9.17
C SER A 305 -9.36 8.68 -10.07
N THR A 306 -8.11 9.10 -9.90
CA THR A 306 -6.94 8.53 -10.61
C THR A 306 -5.75 8.39 -9.69
N GLY A 307 -4.69 7.69 -10.16
CA GLY A 307 -3.37 7.71 -9.50
C GLY A 307 -2.56 8.99 -9.74
N ARG A 308 -3.02 9.89 -10.61
CA ARG A 308 -2.28 11.08 -11.04
C ARG A 308 -2.51 12.26 -10.10
N SER A 309 -1.44 13.02 -9.85
CA SER A 309 -1.48 14.22 -8.98
C SER A 309 -2.02 15.48 -9.65
N ASP A 310 -2.19 15.47 -10.97
CA ASP A 310 -2.69 16.60 -11.74
C ASP A 310 -4.24 16.59 -11.89
N TYR A 311 -4.91 15.59 -11.30
CA TYR A 311 -6.36 15.50 -11.23
C TYR A 311 -6.87 15.49 -9.77
N PRO A 312 -8.12 15.86 -9.52
CA PRO A 312 -8.76 15.67 -8.22
C PRO A 312 -8.80 14.21 -7.76
N ASN A 313 -8.93 14.00 -6.46
CA ASN A 313 -9.12 12.67 -5.87
C ASN A 313 -7.96 11.69 -6.17
N GLN A 314 -6.72 12.14 -6.03
CA GLN A 314 -5.57 11.27 -6.26
C GLN A 314 -5.55 10.08 -5.30
N ILE A 315 -5.55 8.86 -5.82
CA ILE A 315 -5.28 7.63 -5.07
C ILE A 315 -3.77 7.47 -4.96
N ASN A 316 -3.23 7.67 -3.76
CA ASN A 316 -1.79 7.64 -3.50
C ASN A 316 -1.50 7.02 -2.13
N ASN A 317 -0.75 5.91 -2.09
CA ASN A 317 -0.44 5.16 -0.87
C ASN A 317 0.33 5.99 0.17
N VAL A 318 0.94 7.11 -0.21
CA VAL A 318 1.61 8.03 0.75
C VAL A 318 0.67 8.50 1.86
N LEU A 319 -0.63 8.49 1.64
CA LEU A 319 -1.62 8.80 2.67
C LEU A 319 -1.79 7.67 3.71
N ALA A 320 -1.36 6.44 3.41
CA ALA A 320 -1.59 5.28 4.27
C ALA A 320 -0.33 4.80 4.96
N PHE A 321 0.67 4.30 4.19
CA PHE A 321 1.75 3.49 4.77
C PHE A 321 2.58 4.21 5.84
N PRO A 322 2.90 5.53 5.76
CA PRO A 322 3.70 6.15 6.80
C PRO A 322 2.98 6.15 8.15
N GLY A 323 1.71 6.56 8.16
CA GLY A 323 0.88 6.56 9.37
C GLY A 323 0.62 5.15 9.91
N ILE A 324 0.48 4.16 9.04
CA ILE A 324 0.29 2.76 9.46
C ILE A 324 1.53 2.25 10.22
N PHE A 325 2.73 2.44 9.67
CA PHE A 325 3.95 2.05 10.35
C PHE A 325 4.19 2.85 11.63
N ARG A 326 3.88 4.16 11.63
CA ARG A 326 3.96 4.97 12.86
C ARG A 326 3.06 4.42 13.95
N GLY A 327 1.80 4.15 13.65
CA GLY A 327 0.87 3.58 14.62
C GLY A 327 1.26 2.17 15.09
N ALA A 328 1.77 1.32 14.19
CA ALA A 328 2.28 0.00 14.54
C ALA A 328 3.52 0.08 15.45
N PHE A 329 4.46 0.99 15.18
CA PHE A 329 5.66 1.19 15.97
C PHE A 329 5.37 1.80 17.34
N ASP A 330 4.42 2.73 17.44
CA ASP A 330 4.03 3.38 18.70
C ASP A 330 3.50 2.39 19.75
N VAL A 331 2.96 1.28 19.31
CA VAL A 331 2.47 0.21 20.18
C VAL A 331 3.29 -1.07 20.09
N ARG A 332 4.42 -1.03 19.39
CA ARG A 332 5.28 -2.19 19.14
C ARG A 332 4.47 -3.40 18.65
N ALA A 333 3.62 -3.19 17.65
CA ALA A 333 2.75 -4.23 17.11
C ALA A 333 3.57 -5.38 16.50
N SER A 334 3.08 -6.60 16.70
CA SER A 334 3.69 -7.81 16.09
C SER A 334 3.24 -8.05 14.65
N ASP A 335 2.14 -7.43 14.23
CA ASP A 335 1.56 -7.54 12.90
C ASP A 335 0.84 -6.24 12.52
N ILE A 336 0.64 -6.03 11.22
CA ILE A 336 -0.35 -5.10 10.66
C ILE A 336 -1.46 -5.97 10.09
N ASN A 337 -2.52 -6.15 10.89
CA ASN A 337 -3.63 -7.05 10.59
C ASN A 337 -4.81 -6.35 9.91
N GLU A 338 -5.84 -7.11 9.57
CA GLU A 338 -7.02 -6.61 8.86
C GLU A 338 -7.78 -5.50 9.62
N PRO A 339 -8.05 -5.62 10.94
CA PRO A 339 -8.65 -4.52 11.72
C PRO A 339 -7.86 -3.22 11.65
N MET A 340 -6.53 -3.26 11.65
CA MET A 340 -5.68 -2.08 11.54
C MET A 340 -5.80 -1.42 10.16
N LYS A 341 -5.90 -2.20 9.09
CA LYS A 341 -6.09 -1.69 7.71
C LYS A 341 -7.45 -1.03 7.54
N LEU A 342 -8.51 -1.64 8.06
CA LEU A 342 -9.84 -1.05 8.07
C LEU A 342 -9.88 0.25 8.88
N ALA A 343 -9.25 0.27 10.05
CA ALA A 343 -9.15 1.46 10.89
C ALA A 343 -8.43 2.61 10.17
N ALA A 344 -7.34 2.31 9.44
CA ALA A 344 -6.62 3.30 8.62
C ALA A 344 -7.51 3.89 7.52
N ALA A 345 -8.25 3.04 6.79
CA ALA A 345 -9.17 3.50 5.74
C ALA A 345 -10.31 4.38 6.30
N HIS A 346 -10.87 4.00 7.44
CA HIS A 346 -11.90 4.79 8.12
C HIS A 346 -11.36 6.12 8.63
N ALA A 347 -10.16 6.13 9.23
CA ALA A 347 -9.53 7.37 9.68
C ALA A 347 -9.29 8.35 8.54
N LEU A 348 -8.82 7.85 7.39
CA LEU A 348 -8.62 8.67 6.19
C LEU A 348 -9.93 9.24 5.66
N SER A 349 -10.96 8.41 5.52
CA SER A 349 -12.26 8.88 5.01
C SER A 349 -12.92 9.89 5.95
N ALA A 350 -12.74 9.75 7.26
CA ALA A 350 -13.32 10.63 8.28
C ALA A 350 -12.65 12.03 8.35
N LEU A 351 -11.47 12.20 7.75
CA LEU A 351 -10.81 13.52 7.69
C LEU A 351 -11.56 14.52 6.80
N ILE A 352 -12.35 14.05 5.87
CA ILE A 352 -13.20 14.89 5.02
C ILE A 352 -14.54 15.10 5.74
N THR A 353 -14.81 16.35 6.13
CA THR A 353 -16.07 16.69 6.81
C THR A 353 -17.26 16.64 5.84
N PRO A 354 -18.50 16.51 6.34
CA PRO A 354 -19.68 16.54 5.47
C PRO A 354 -19.77 17.79 4.60
N GLU A 355 -19.28 18.93 5.09
CA GLU A 355 -19.29 20.23 4.41
C GLU A 355 -18.24 20.31 3.30
N GLU A 356 -17.13 19.61 3.45
CA GLU A 356 -16.05 19.54 2.45
C GLU A 356 -16.33 18.49 1.36
N LEU A 357 -17.13 17.47 1.68
CA LEU A 357 -17.35 16.31 0.84
C LEU A 357 -18.08 16.64 -0.45
N CYS A 358 -17.44 16.42 -1.59
CA CYS A 358 -18.03 16.59 -2.91
C CYS A 358 -17.38 15.63 -3.93
N ALA A 359 -17.89 15.63 -5.16
CA ALA A 359 -17.41 14.74 -6.22
C ALA A 359 -15.90 14.91 -6.55
N ASP A 360 -15.34 16.09 -6.28
CA ASP A 360 -13.92 16.42 -6.53
C ASP A 360 -13.06 16.41 -5.26
N TYR A 361 -13.64 16.06 -4.10
CA TYR A 361 -12.89 15.97 -2.84
C TYR A 361 -13.44 14.84 -1.96
N ILE A 362 -13.00 13.60 -2.26
CA ILE A 362 -13.38 12.37 -1.56
C ILE A 362 -12.23 11.79 -0.72
N ILE A 363 -11.01 12.30 -0.88
CA ILE A 363 -9.83 11.84 -0.16
C ILE A 363 -8.93 13.04 0.16
N PRO A 364 -8.25 13.06 1.34
CA PRO A 364 -7.36 14.15 1.71
C PRO A 364 -6.22 14.33 0.70
N LYS A 365 -5.68 15.54 0.62
CA LYS A 365 -4.47 15.80 -0.17
C LYS A 365 -3.24 15.20 0.51
N ALA A 366 -2.22 14.83 -0.28
CA ALA A 366 -1.01 14.16 0.20
C ALA A 366 -0.26 14.94 1.32
N PHE A 367 -0.32 16.26 1.30
CA PHE A 367 0.34 17.13 2.29
C PHE A 367 -0.59 17.66 3.39
N ASP A 368 -1.75 17.06 3.58
CA ASP A 368 -2.63 17.40 4.70
C ASP A 368 -1.99 16.91 6.01
N PRO A 369 -1.62 17.82 6.93
CA PRO A 369 -0.90 17.46 8.14
C PRO A 369 -1.71 16.61 9.12
N ARG A 370 -3.02 16.51 8.93
CA ARG A 370 -3.93 15.69 9.75
C ARG A 370 -3.77 14.20 9.46
N VAL A 371 -3.33 13.84 8.25
CA VAL A 371 -3.34 12.45 7.75
C VAL A 371 -2.47 11.52 8.60
N GLY A 372 -1.19 11.82 8.73
CA GLY A 372 -0.25 10.96 9.46
C GLY A 372 -0.70 10.66 10.88
N PRO A 373 -0.97 11.70 11.71
CA PRO A 373 -1.45 11.52 13.09
C PRO A 373 -2.77 10.76 13.21
N ALA A 374 -3.75 11.02 12.34
CA ALA A 374 -5.05 10.35 12.38
C ALA A 374 -4.94 8.86 12.05
N VAL A 375 -4.19 8.52 11.01
CA VAL A 375 -3.95 7.12 10.63
C VAL A 375 -3.17 6.40 11.73
N ALA A 376 -2.10 7.00 12.25
CA ALA A 376 -1.29 6.39 13.31
C ALA A 376 -2.10 6.10 14.57
N ALA A 377 -2.92 7.07 15.03
CA ALA A 377 -3.77 6.88 16.20
C ALA A 377 -4.79 5.76 16.02
N ALA A 378 -5.47 5.71 14.87
CA ALA A 378 -6.47 4.68 14.56
C ALA A 378 -5.84 3.28 14.48
N VAL A 379 -4.68 3.18 13.83
CA VAL A 379 -3.92 1.93 13.70
C VAL A 379 -3.44 1.43 15.06
N ALA A 380 -2.88 2.31 15.91
CA ALA A 380 -2.44 1.96 17.27
C ALA A 380 -3.62 1.46 18.11
N GLN A 381 -4.77 2.14 18.05
CA GLN A 381 -5.98 1.71 18.75
C GLN A 381 -6.46 0.33 18.28
N ALA A 382 -6.51 0.11 16.97
CA ALA A 382 -6.91 -1.19 16.39
C ALA A 382 -5.92 -2.30 16.74
N ALA A 383 -4.62 -2.01 16.79
CA ALA A 383 -3.60 -2.97 17.21
C ALA A 383 -3.81 -3.42 18.66
N ARG A 384 -4.11 -2.49 19.58
CA ARG A 384 -4.47 -2.82 20.97
C ARG A 384 -5.74 -3.64 21.07
N ALA A 385 -6.80 -3.23 20.34
CA ALA A 385 -8.08 -3.91 20.35
C ALA A 385 -8.00 -5.34 19.78
N SER A 386 -7.14 -5.58 18.79
CA SER A 386 -6.94 -6.90 18.17
C SER A 386 -5.85 -7.76 18.83
N GLY A 387 -5.22 -7.28 19.90
CA GLY A 387 -4.27 -8.03 20.70
C GLY A 387 -2.88 -8.21 20.09
N VAL A 388 -2.52 -7.40 19.06
CA VAL A 388 -1.20 -7.46 18.43
C VAL A 388 -0.22 -6.40 18.96
N ALA A 389 -0.69 -5.46 19.76
CA ALA A 389 0.14 -4.47 20.46
C ALA A 389 0.90 -5.14 21.62
N ARG A 390 2.14 -4.69 21.87
CA ARG A 390 3.00 -5.19 22.95
C ARG A 390 3.24 -4.15 24.06
N ILE A 391 2.88 -2.89 23.80
CA ILE A 391 2.96 -1.78 24.77
C ILE A 391 1.75 -0.84 24.62
#